data_076d0a25c2f2f1c82d9c9db71e5f8bec
#
_entry.id   076d0a25c2f2f1c82d9c9db71e5f8bec
#
_cell.length_a   1.000
_cell.length_b   1.000
_cell.length_c   1.000
_cell.angle_alpha   90.00
_cell.angle_beta   90.00
_cell.angle_gamma   90.00
#
_symmetry.space_group_name_H-M   'P 1'
#
loop_
_entity.id
_entity.type
_entity.pdbx_description
1 polymer ?
#
loop_
_entity_poly.entity_id
_entity_poly.type
_entity_poly.pdbx_seq_one_letter_code
_entity_poly.pdbx_strand_id
1 'polypeptide(L)'
;MQKERSAEATSTSSETSDKMLTFCKQQSNSDFSDLISELTELENEGKDLLKQSKLEDAKDKFMKGHDKFELVAEKIYNLLTNNDQIEQILSLHKYSLSKIAQCFFEQKKYKDAIIYDLKLICLDPKNSEAIYRLFCSYSKIDKCQQAVYYGDIFLDLDGDIKNKFKNSAEEIQKEKIKLKSYGKLGFNKMMINFIIILVIFSFTMLLFKKIKSN
;
A
#
# COMPACT_ATOMS: atom_id res chain seq x y z
N MET A 1 -66.28 -0.35 -13.16
CA MET A 1 -65.80 0.17 -11.87
C MET A 1 -64.68 -0.64 -11.21
N GLN A 2 -64.13 -1.68 -11.82
CA GLN A 2 -62.98 -2.46 -11.26
C GLN A 2 -61.61 -2.16 -11.91
N LYS A 3 -61.58 -1.39 -13.00
CA LYS A 3 -60.33 -1.08 -13.77
C LYS A 3 -59.62 0.19 -13.24
N GLU A 4 -60.28 1.07 -12.53
CA GLU A 4 -59.69 2.31 -12.02
C GLU A 4 -58.98 2.13 -10.68
N ARG A 5 -59.38 1.12 -9.86
CA ARG A 5 -58.70 0.85 -8.56
C ARG A 5 -57.32 0.19 -8.64
N SER A 6 -56.98 -0.42 -9.78
CA SER A 6 -55.65 -1.05 -9.98
C SER A 6 -54.58 -0.07 -10.44
N ALA A 7 -54.96 1.07 -11.03
CA ALA A 7 -53.99 2.08 -11.49
C ALA A 7 -53.52 3.01 -10.33
N GLU A 8 -54.37 3.30 -9.37
CA GLU A 8 -53.99 4.13 -8.20
C GLU A 8 -53.06 3.39 -7.21
N ALA A 9 -53.21 2.08 -7.06
CA ALA A 9 -52.36 1.30 -6.17
C ALA A 9 -50.93 1.11 -6.69
N THR A 10 -50.71 1.20 -8.00
CA THR A 10 -49.37 1.10 -8.61
C THR A 10 -48.60 2.43 -8.62
N SER A 11 -49.29 3.57 -8.67
CA SER A 11 -48.65 4.89 -8.64
C SER A 11 -48.15 5.28 -7.24
N THR A 12 -48.84 4.90 -6.18
CA THR A 12 -48.44 5.19 -4.79
C THR A 12 -47.26 4.35 -4.32
N SER A 13 -47.03 3.14 -4.86
CA SER A 13 -45.90 2.31 -4.50
C SER A 13 -44.59 2.77 -5.17
N SER A 14 -44.65 3.34 -6.39
CA SER A 14 -43.48 3.90 -7.06
C SER A 14 -43.01 5.22 -6.41
N GLU A 15 -43.94 6.11 -6.07
CA GLU A 15 -43.61 7.38 -5.39
C GLU A 15 -43.02 7.20 -4.00
N THR A 16 -43.47 6.21 -3.22
CA THR A 16 -42.90 5.90 -1.90
C THR A 16 -41.49 5.29 -2.05
N SER A 17 -41.25 4.45 -3.06
CA SER A 17 -39.95 3.88 -3.36
C SER A 17 -38.95 4.97 -3.79
N ASP A 18 -39.38 5.90 -4.65
CA ASP A 18 -38.53 7.01 -5.12
C ASP A 18 -38.20 8.01 -3.99
N LYS A 19 -39.15 8.31 -3.11
CA LYS A 19 -38.94 9.14 -1.92
C LYS A 19 -37.98 8.49 -0.93
N MET A 20 -38.08 7.18 -0.73
CA MET A 20 -37.20 6.42 0.15
C MET A 20 -35.78 6.35 -0.43
N LEU A 21 -35.64 6.14 -1.74
CA LEU A 21 -34.37 6.15 -2.44
C LEU A 21 -33.69 7.53 -2.37
N THR A 22 -34.48 8.61 -2.52
CA THR A 22 -34.00 9.99 -2.42
C THR A 22 -33.57 10.32 -0.99
N PHE A 23 -34.31 9.89 0.01
CA PHE A 23 -33.99 10.06 1.43
C PHE A 23 -32.68 9.30 1.79
N CYS A 24 -32.53 8.04 1.35
CA CYS A 24 -31.30 7.27 1.55
C CYS A 24 -30.09 7.91 0.86
N LYS A 25 -30.25 8.47 -0.34
CA LYS A 25 -29.20 9.22 -1.04
C LYS A 25 -28.83 10.52 -0.32
N GLN A 26 -29.79 11.26 0.20
CA GLN A 26 -29.54 12.49 0.96
C GLN A 26 -28.81 12.20 2.27
N GLN A 27 -29.20 11.14 2.99
CA GLN A 27 -28.56 10.76 4.25
C GLN A 27 -27.12 10.24 4.03
N SER A 28 -26.88 9.47 2.95
CA SER A 28 -25.53 9.04 2.61
C SER A 28 -24.61 10.21 2.19
N ASN A 29 -25.19 11.25 1.56
CA ASN A 29 -24.42 12.44 1.17
C ASN A 29 -23.99 13.29 2.39
N SER A 30 -24.84 13.41 3.42
CA SER A 30 -24.46 14.11 4.65
C SER A 30 -23.37 13.34 5.41
N ASP A 31 -23.49 12.02 5.52
CA ASP A 31 -22.51 11.15 6.19
C ASP A 31 -21.11 11.25 5.53
N PHE A 32 -21.06 11.35 4.20
CA PHE A 32 -19.79 11.52 3.50
C PHE A 32 -19.21 12.93 3.61
N SER A 33 -20.06 13.96 3.66
CA SER A 33 -19.59 15.34 3.88
C SER A 33 -18.93 15.49 5.26
N ASP A 34 -19.52 14.91 6.30
CA ASP A 34 -18.97 14.92 7.65
C ASP A 34 -17.64 14.15 7.71
N LEU A 35 -17.58 12.97 7.09
CA LEU A 35 -16.35 12.18 6.98
C LEU A 35 -15.24 12.95 6.25
N ILE A 36 -15.55 13.61 5.14
CA ILE A 36 -14.57 14.43 4.38
C ILE A 36 -14.03 15.55 5.28
N SER A 37 -14.91 16.23 6.02
CA SER A 37 -14.51 17.28 6.93
C SER A 37 -13.54 16.78 8.01
N GLU A 38 -13.90 15.66 8.66
CA GLU A 38 -13.03 15.02 9.68
C GLU A 38 -11.69 14.55 9.13
N LEU A 39 -11.68 13.91 7.95
CA LEU A 39 -10.44 13.46 7.32
C LEU A 39 -9.55 14.63 6.92
N THR A 40 -10.16 15.73 6.42
CA THR A 40 -9.44 16.94 6.06
C THR A 40 -8.83 17.62 7.29
N GLU A 41 -9.54 17.65 8.41
CA GLU A 41 -9.03 18.20 9.67
C GLU A 41 -7.81 17.39 10.16
N LEU A 42 -7.93 16.06 10.23
CA LEU A 42 -6.84 15.17 10.62
C LEU A 42 -5.61 15.29 9.70
N GLU A 43 -5.84 15.45 8.39
CA GLU A 43 -4.77 15.69 7.43
C GLU A 43 -4.04 17.02 7.72
N ASN A 44 -4.79 18.11 7.96
CA ASN A 44 -4.21 19.42 8.25
C ASN A 44 -3.45 19.44 9.57
N GLU A 45 -4.01 18.84 10.62
CA GLU A 45 -3.32 18.67 11.91
C GLU A 45 -2.01 17.87 11.74
N GLY A 46 -2.07 16.76 11.02
CA GLY A 46 -0.89 15.94 10.72
C GLY A 46 0.18 16.71 9.94
N LYS A 47 -0.21 17.51 8.93
CA LYS A 47 0.69 18.38 8.18
C LYS A 47 1.38 19.42 9.08
N ASP A 48 0.64 20.03 9.99
CA ASP A 48 1.19 21.06 10.87
C ASP A 48 2.15 20.45 11.90
N LEU A 49 1.87 19.25 12.39
CA LEU A 49 2.79 18.48 13.24
C LEU A 49 4.07 18.08 12.51
N LEU A 50 3.99 17.71 11.22
CA LEU A 50 5.19 17.46 10.40
C LEU A 50 6.05 18.72 10.25
N LYS A 51 5.45 19.90 10.02
CA LYS A 51 6.19 21.18 9.99
C LYS A 51 6.91 21.47 11.30
N GLN A 52 6.35 21.02 12.43
CA GLN A 52 6.95 21.13 13.77
C GLN A 52 7.95 20.01 14.08
N SER A 53 8.25 19.13 13.13
CA SER A 53 9.11 17.95 13.32
C SER A 53 8.60 16.96 14.39
N LYS A 54 7.32 16.99 14.71
CA LYS A 54 6.64 16.06 15.65
C LYS A 54 6.15 14.82 14.90
N LEU A 55 7.09 13.96 14.55
CA LEU A 55 6.86 12.86 13.61
C LEU A 55 5.88 11.81 14.15
N GLU A 56 5.97 11.47 15.46
CA GLU A 56 5.10 10.47 16.09
C GLU A 56 3.66 11.00 16.19
N ASP A 57 3.49 12.24 16.67
CA ASP A 57 2.16 12.85 16.78
C ASP A 57 1.49 13.02 15.40
N ALA A 58 2.27 13.39 14.38
CA ALA A 58 1.80 13.49 13.00
C ALA A 58 1.33 12.13 12.48
N LYS A 59 2.13 11.09 12.67
CA LYS A 59 1.78 9.72 12.31
C LYS A 59 0.44 9.31 12.94
N ASP A 60 0.25 9.59 14.23
CA ASP A 60 -0.97 9.23 14.95
C ASP A 60 -2.21 9.95 14.39
N LYS A 61 -2.07 11.19 13.89
CA LYS A 61 -3.18 11.87 13.20
C LYS A 61 -3.52 11.21 11.86
N PHE A 62 -2.52 10.86 11.05
CA PHE A 62 -2.76 10.15 9.79
C PHE A 62 -3.30 8.74 10.02
N MET A 63 -2.85 8.04 11.08
CA MET A 63 -3.40 6.73 11.47
C MET A 63 -4.88 6.83 11.82
N LYS A 64 -5.30 7.83 12.61
CA LYS A 64 -6.72 8.07 12.90
C LYS A 64 -7.53 8.29 11.62
N GLY A 65 -7.00 9.03 10.65
CA GLY A 65 -7.64 9.19 9.35
C GLY A 65 -7.78 7.87 8.59
N HIS A 66 -6.72 7.05 8.58
CA HIS A 66 -6.75 5.71 7.99
C HIS A 66 -7.80 4.82 8.65
N ASP A 67 -7.83 4.77 9.99
CA ASP A 67 -8.79 3.94 10.75
C ASP A 67 -10.25 4.37 10.48
N LYS A 68 -10.51 5.67 10.38
CA LYS A 68 -11.84 6.18 10.00
C LYS A 68 -12.25 5.74 8.59
N PHE A 69 -11.31 5.76 7.64
CA PHE A 69 -11.57 5.26 6.28
C PHE A 69 -11.91 3.76 6.30
N GLU A 70 -11.12 2.94 7.01
CA GLU A 70 -11.34 1.47 7.06
C GLU A 70 -12.73 1.11 7.60
N LEU A 71 -13.27 1.89 8.56
CA LEU A 71 -14.61 1.69 9.11
C LEU A 71 -15.73 1.86 8.06
N VAL A 72 -15.51 2.66 7.03
CA VAL A 72 -16.51 2.97 5.99
C VAL A 72 -16.14 2.43 4.61
N ALA A 73 -14.99 1.80 4.49
CA ALA A 73 -14.45 1.34 3.21
C ALA A 73 -15.41 0.42 2.45
N GLU A 74 -16.05 -0.55 3.14
CA GLU A 74 -17.03 -1.44 2.53
C GLU A 74 -18.25 -0.67 1.97
N LYS A 75 -18.75 0.31 2.71
CA LYS A 75 -19.85 1.18 2.26
C LYS A 75 -19.45 1.98 1.02
N ILE A 76 -18.21 2.52 1.00
CA ILE A 76 -17.68 3.29 -0.13
C ILE A 76 -17.55 2.39 -1.37
N TYR A 77 -16.95 1.20 -1.23
CA TYR A 77 -16.76 0.28 -2.36
C TYR A 77 -18.09 -0.26 -2.94
N ASN A 78 -19.10 -0.43 -2.11
CA ASN A 78 -20.43 -0.87 -2.56
C ASN A 78 -21.22 0.24 -3.27
N LEU A 79 -20.89 1.51 -3.06
CA LEU A 79 -21.55 2.66 -3.66
C LEU A 79 -20.92 3.10 -4.99
N LEU A 80 -20.09 2.30 -5.65
CA LEU A 80 -19.32 2.57 -6.90
C LEU A 80 -20.14 3.27 -8.01
N THR A 81 -20.65 4.44 -7.73
CA THR A 81 -21.17 5.40 -8.69
C THR A 81 -20.23 6.60 -8.68
N ASN A 82 -19.95 7.18 -9.86
CA ASN A 82 -19.16 8.42 -10.02
C ASN A 82 -19.64 9.51 -9.07
N ASN A 83 -19.08 9.54 -7.88
CA ASN A 83 -19.40 10.52 -6.86
C ASN A 83 -18.09 11.22 -6.49
N ASP A 84 -18.01 12.51 -6.76
CA ASP A 84 -16.87 13.37 -6.44
C ASP A 84 -16.43 13.24 -4.97
N GLN A 85 -17.39 13.00 -4.07
CA GLN A 85 -17.12 12.79 -2.65
C GLN A 85 -16.31 11.51 -2.41
N ILE A 86 -16.61 10.43 -3.13
CA ILE A 86 -15.85 9.17 -3.02
C ILE A 86 -14.43 9.37 -3.51
N GLU A 87 -14.22 10.07 -4.63
CA GLU A 87 -12.89 10.40 -5.12
C GLU A 87 -12.11 11.26 -4.12
N GLN A 88 -12.78 12.23 -3.49
CA GLN A 88 -12.18 13.06 -2.46
C GLN A 88 -11.77 12.23 -1.23
N ILE A 89 -12.63 11.35 -0.73
CA ILE A 89 -12.32 10.46 0.40
C ILE A 89 -11.14 9.54 0.05
N LEU A 90 -11.12 8.95 -1.14
CA LEU A 90 -10.01 8.11 -1.61
C LEU A 90 -8.70 8.90 -1.75
N SER A 91 -8.78 10.16 -2.17
CA SER A 91 -7.61 11.04 -2.25
C SER A 91 -7.02 11.33 -0.87
N LEU A 92 -7.87 11.70 0.11
CA LEU A 92 -7.47 11.90 1.51
C LEU A 92 -6.87 10.63 2.11
N HIS A 93 -7.48 9.47 1.83
CA HIS A 93 -6.97 8.18 2.30
C HIS A 93 -5.59 7.84 1.70
N LYS A 94 -5.41 8.01 0.38
CA LYS A 94 -4.10 7.83 -0.28
C LYS A 94 -3.04 8.76 0.31
N TYR A 95 -3.40 10.00 0.58
CA TYR A 95 -2.50 10.96 1.23
C TYR A 95 -2.10 10.49 2.64
N SER A 96 -3.07 10.06 3.46
CA SER A 96 -2.81 9.53 4.80
C SER A 96 -1.85 8.33 4.76
N LEU A 97 -2.11 7.34 3.88
CA LEU A 97 -1.22 6.18 3.69
C LEU A 97 0.20 6.60 3.33
N SER A 98 0.36 7.57 2.41
CA SER A 98 1.67 8.08 2.02
C SER A 98 2.40 8.72 3.20
N LYS A 99 1.70 9.48 4.04
CA LYS A 99 2.31 10.16 5.19
C LYS A 99 2.64 9.22 6.33
N ILE A 100 1.79 8.22 6.59
CA ILE A 100 2.09 7.15 7.55
C ILE A 100 3.36 6.40 7.13
N ALA A 101 3.44 5.98 5.87
CA ALA A 101 4.61 5.28 5.34
C ALA A 101 5.88 6.16 5.43
N GLN A 102 5.77 7.45 5.12
CA GLN A 102 6.86 8.41 5.27
C GLN A 102 7.33 8.50 6.73
N CYS A 103 6.42 8.65 7.69
CA CYS A 103 6.76 8.73 9.11
C CYS A 103 7.49 7.47 9.59
N PHE A 104 7.01 6.28 9.23
CA PHE A 104 7.70 5.03 9.55
C PHE A 104 9.08 4.93 8.89
N PHE A 105 9.20 5.36 7.64
CA PHE A 105 10.48 5.36 6.93
C PHE A 105 11.52 6.26 7.61
N GLU A 106 11.14 7.48 7.99
CA GLU A 106 12.00 8.42 8.71
C GLU A 106 12.41 7.92 10.09
N GLN A 107 11.51 7.16 10.77
CA GLN A 107 11.80 6.45 12.01
C GLN A 107 12.66 5.19 11.81
N LYS A 108 13.06 4.86 10.58
CA LYS A 108 13.78 3.63 10.22
C LYS A 108 13.00 2.34 10.52
N LYS A 109 11.69 2.43 10.69
CA LYS A 109 10.76 1.30 10.84
C LYS A 109 10.36 0.80 9.45
N TYR A 110 11.33 0.29 8.68
CA TYR A 110 11.18 -0.01 7.26
C TYR A 110 10.12 -1.07 6.97
N LYS A 111 9.93 -2.05 7.86
CA LYS A 111 8.88 -3.08 7.70
C LYS A 111 7.49 -2.49 7.73
N ASP A 112 7.27 -1.55 8.67
CA ASP A 112 5.97 -0.87 8.80
C ASP A 112 5.74 0.08 7.62
N ALA A 113 6.76 0.82 7.19
CA ALA A 113 6.69 1.66 6.00
C ALA A 113 6.26 0.85 4.75
N ILE A 114 6.84 -0.34 4.55
CA ILE A 114 6.49 -1.24 3.44
C ILE A 114 5.00 -1.60 3.45
N ILE A 115 4.41 -1.87 4.61
CA ILE A 115 2.99 -2.25 4.72
C ILE A 115 2.09 -1.14 4.16
N TYR A 116 2.35 0.11 4.55
CA TYR A 116 1.52 1.24 4.12
C TYR A 116 1.80 1.65 2.67
N ASP A 117 3.06 1.54 2.21
CA ASP A 117 3.37 1.76 0.80
C ASP A 117 2.74 0.70 -0.11
N LEU A 118 2.68 -0.56 0.31
CA LEU A 118 1.98 -1.60 -0.43
C LEU A 118 0.47 -1.33 -0.52
N LYS A 119 -0.17 -0.89 0.58
CA LYS A 119 -1.58 -0.44 0.56
C LYS A 119 -1.75 0.73 -0.43
N LEU A 120 -0.83 1.69 -0.41
CA LEU A 120 -0.90 2.85 -1.29
C LEU A 120 -0.78 2.47 -2.77
N ILE A 121 0.16 1.61 -3.16
CA ILE A 121 0.29 1.20 -4.57
C ILE A 121 -0.86 0.31 -5.06
N CYS A 122 -1.61 -0.34 -4.17
CA CYS A 122 -2.87 -1.00 -4.54
C CYS A 122 -3.93 0.02 -5.01
N LEU A 123 -3.93 1.24 -4.45
CA LEU A 123 -4.87 2.32 -4.79
C LEU A 123 -4.32 3.26 -5.87
N ASP A 124 -2.99 3.36 -5.97
CA ASP A 124 -2.27 4.23 -6.90
C ASP A 124 -0.99 3.54 -7.39
N PRO A 125 -1.09 2.63 -8.38
CA PRO A 125 0.03 1.81 -8.85
C PRO A 125 1.20 2.60 -9.46
N LYS A 126 1.00 3.87 -9.80
CA LYS A 126 2.03 4.75 -10.36
C LYS A 126 2.61 5.75 -9.36
N ASN A 127 2.30 5.59 -8.08
CA ASN A 127 2.81 6.48 -7.03
C ASN A 127 4.33 6.36 -6.89
N SER A 128 5.05 7.29 -7.51
CA SER A 128 6.51 7.27 -7.58
C SER A 128 7.18 7.35 -6.20
N GLU A 129 6.60 8.12 -5.27
CA GLU A 129 7.14 8.27 -3.92
C GLU A 129 7.05 6.94 -3.13
N ALA A 130 5.91 6.24 -3.24
CA ALA A 130 5.72 4.95 -2.60
C ALA A 130 6.64 3.89 -3.20
N ILE A 131 6.74 3.83 -4.54
CA ILE A 131 7.62 2.87 -5.24
C ILE A 131 9.09 3.11 -4.86
N TYR A 132 9.55 4.37 -4.81
CA TYR A 132 10.89 4.71 -4.37
C TYR A 132 11.13 4.32 -2.91
N ARG A 133 10.19 4.62 -2.02
CA ARG A 133 10.26 4.26 -0.60
C ARG A 133 10.30 2.75 -0.39
N LEU A 134 9.53 1.97 -1.18
CA LEU A 134 9.60 0.50 -1.19
C LEU A 134 10.99 0.00 -1.59
N PHE A 135 11.56 0.54 -2.69
CA PHE A 135 12.95 0.22 -3.08
C PHE A 135 13.91 0.45 -1.92
N CYS A 136 13.89 1.64 -1.32
CA CYS A 136 14.78 2.00 -0.22
C CYS A 136 14.55 1.11 1.01
N SER A 137 13.29 0.89 1.40
CA SER A 137 12.93 0.10 2.58
C SER A 137 13.37 -1.36 2.44
N TYR A 138 13.13 -1.99 1.29
CA TYR A 138 13.58 -3.35 1.00
C TYR A 138 15.10 -3.46 0.97
N SER A 139 15.82 -2.45 0.43
CA SER A 139 17.28 -2.39 0.49
C SER A 139 17.80 -2.34 1.93
N LYS A 140 17.12 -1.59 2.82
CA LYS A 140 17.55 -1.44 4.22
C LYS A 140 17.30 -2.69 5.09
N ILE A 141 16.42 -3.58 4.68
CA ILE A 141 16.13 -4.85 5.38
C ILE A 141 16.70 -6.07 4.65
N ASP A 142 17.68 -5.86 3.77
CA ASP A 142 18.40 -6.89 3.01
C ASP A 142 17.50 -7.79 2.13
N LYS A 143 16.35 -7.29 1.70
CA LYS A 143 15.45 -7.95 0.76
C LYS A 143 15.78 -7.57 -0.68
N CYS A 144 16.98 -7.98 -1.12
CA CYS A 144 17.58 -7.55 -2.40
C CYS A 144 16.69 -7.80 -3.63
N GLN A 145 15.97 -8.93 -3.69
CA GLN A 145 15.09 -9.24 -4.83
C GLN A 145 13.92 -8.26 -4.94
N GLN A 146 13.26 -7.98 -3.82
CA GLN A 146 12.16 -7.03 -3.76
C GLN A 146 12.65 -5.60 -4.05
N ALA A 147 13.81 -5.21 -3.51
CA ALA A 147 14.41 -3.92 -3.81
C ALA A 147 14.67 -3.76 -5.31
N VAL A 148 15.32 -4.74 -5.94
CA VAL A 148 15.55 -4.71 -7.39
C VAL A 148 14.26 -4.62 -8.18
N TYR A 149 13.21 -5.38 -7.79
CA TYR A 149 11.91 -5.35 -8.45
C TYR A 149 11.27 -3.95 -8.41
N TYR A 150 11.19 -3.30 -7.24
CA TYR A 150 10.64 -1.95 -7.15
C TYR A 150 11.54 -0.89 -7.79
N GLY A 151 12.85 -1.10 -7.79
CA GLY A 151 13.78 -0.26 -8.54
C GLY A 151 13.56 -0.35 -10.05
N ASP A 152 13.27 -1.54 -10.60
CA ASP A 152 12.92 -1.70 -12.01
C ASP A 152 11.62 -0.98 -12.33
N ILE A 153 10.56 -1.16 -11.52
CA ILE A 153 9.29 -0.45 -11.70
C ILE A 153 9.49 1.08 -11.69
N PHE A 154 10.29 1.61 -10.73
CA PHE A 154 10.55 3.05 -10.67
C PHE A 154 11.23 3.57 -11.94
N LEU A 155 12.20 2.82 -12.47
CA LEU A 155 12.92 3.19 -13.68
C LEU A 155 12.06 3.09 -14.94
N ASP A 156 10.98 2.33 -14.91
CA ASP A 156 10.02 2.19 -16.01
C ASP A 156 8.88 3.24 -15.96
N LEU A 157 8.81 4.07 -14.91
CA LEU A 157 7.85 5.17 -14.86
C LEU A 157 8.14 6.23 -15.93
N ASP A 158 7.11 7.00 -16.28
CA ASP A 158 7.18 8.04 -17.33
C ASP A 158 8.34 9.02 -17.14
N GLY A 159 8.86 9.54 -18.27
CA GLY A 159 10.03 10.41 -18.32
C GLY A 159 9.94 11.68 -17.46
N ASP A 160 8.75 12.27 -17.32
CA ASP A 160 8.52 13.46 -16.49
C ASP A 160 8.74 13.16 -15.00
N ILE A 161 8.33 11.98 -14.54
CA ILE A 161 8.58 11.51 -13.17
C ILE A 161 10.09 11.29 -12.97
N LYS A 162 10.77 10.67 -13.94
CA LYS A 162 12.23 10.47 -13.90
C LYS A 162 12.98 11.79 -13.80
N ASN A 163 12.54 12.82 -14.53
CA ASN A 163 13.16 14.14 -14.47
C ASN A 163 13.01 14.78 -13.08
N LYS A 164 11.82 14.67 -12.47
CA LYS A 164 11.56 15.15 -11.11
C LYS A 164 12.44 14.43 -10.06
N PHE A 165 12.73 13.15 -10.28
CA PHE A 165 13.50 12.28 -9.38
C PHE A 165 14.82 11.81 -9.98
N LYS A 166 15.48 12.62 -10.83
CA LYS A 166 16.70 12.25 -11.57
C LYS A 166 17.80 11.66 -10.65
N ASN A 167 18.09 12.34 -9.56
CA ASN A 167 19.09 11.88 -8.60
C ASN A 167 18.73 10.52 -7.99
N SER A 168 17.45 10.31 -7.69
CA SER A 168 16.94 9.03 -7.17
C SER A 168 17.07 7.90 -8.21
N ALA A 169 16.83 8.18 -9.49
CA ALA A 169 16.97 7.18 -10.56
C ALA A 169 18.43 6.73 -10.70
N GLU A 170 19.39 7.66 -10.63
CA GLU A 170 20.83 7.33 -10.66
C GLU A 170 21.26 6.53 -9.43
N GLU A 171 20.76 6.90 -8.24
CA GLU A 171 21.01 6.19 -6.99
C GLU A 171 20.46 4.76 -7.05
N ILE A 172 19.21 4.60 -7.50
CA ILE A 172 18.59 3.28 -7.72
C ILE A 172 19.44 2.42 -8.63
N GLN A 173 19.90 2.97 -9.76
CA GLN A 173 20.69 2.20 -10.72
C GLN A 173 22.00 1.71 -10.10
N LYS A 174 22.72 2.55 -9.34
CA LYS A 174 23.94 2.19 -8.63
C LYS A 174 23.68 1.12 -7.57
N GLU A 175 22.67 1.30 -6.74
CA GLU A 175 22.34 0.38 -5.66
C GLU A 175 21.84 -0.97 -6.21
N LYS A 176 21.06 -0.99 -7.32
CA LYS A 176 20.65 -2.23 -8.01
C LYS A 176 21.84 -3.07 -8.45
N ILE A 177 22.87 -2.45 -9.03
CA ILE A 177 24.09 -3.17 -9.45
C ILE A 177 24.73 -3.83 -8.23
N LYS A 178 24.86 -3.10 -7.13
CA LYS A 178 25.41 -3.59 -5.88
C LYS A 178 24.57 -4.74 -5.29
N LEU A 179 23.24 -4.58 -5.19
CA LEU A 179 22.33 -5.59 -4.67
C LEU A 179 22.33 -6.88 -5.52
N LYS A 180 22.39 -6.75 -6.84
CA LYS A 180 22.55 -7.92 -7.74
C LYS A 180 23.86 -8.67 -7.49
N SER A 181 24.95 -7.97 -7.19
CA SER A 181 26.23 -8.59 -6.86
C SER A 181 26.18 -9.35 -5.52
N TYR A 182 25.54 -8.77 -4.50
CA TYR A 182 25.32 -9.43 -3.19
C TYR A 182 24.42 -10.65 -3.31
N GLY A 183 23.33 -10.56 -4.08
CA GLY A 183 22.43 -11.69 -4.34
C GLY A 183 23.18 -12.88 -4.98
N LYS A 184 24.05 -12.63 -5.95
CA LYS A 184 24.91 -13.66 -6.54
C LYS A 184 25.89 -14.25 -5.52
N LEU A 185 26.50 -13.41 -4.67
CA LEU A 185 27.44 -13.86 -3.63
C LEU A 185 26.74 -14.71 -2.57
N GLY A 186 25.53 -14.32 -2.14
CA GLY A 186 24.71 -15.09 -1.20
C GLY A 186 24.29 -16.45 -1.75
N PHE A 187 23.88 -16.49 -3.01
CA PHE A 187 23.55 -17.73 -3.71
C PHE A 187 24.77 -18.65 -3.82
N ASN A 188 25.91 -18.12 -4.22
CA ASN A 188 27.15 -18.89 -4.30
C ASN A 188 27.56 -19.46 -2.93
N LYS A 189 27.47 -18.67 -1.86
CA LYS A 189 27.77 -19.12 -0.50
C LYS A 189 26.81 -20.25 -0.03
N MET A 190 25.53 -20.15 -0.35
CA MET A 190 24.54 -21.18 -0.05
C MET A 190 24.82 -22.46 -0.84
N MET A 191 25.18 -22.36 -2.12
CA MET A 191 25.58 -23.49 -2.95
C MET A 191 26.86 -24.18 -2.45
N ILE A 192 27.86 -23.39 -2.02
CA ILE A 192 29.09 -23.93 -1.44
C ILE A 192 28.79 -24.71 -0.17
N ASN A 193 27.97 -24.17 0.74
CA ASN A 193 27.57 -24.86 1.97
C ASN A 193 26.80 -26.16 1.65
N PHE A 194 25.92 -26.15 0.64
CA PHE A 194 25.18 -27.34 0.22
C PHE A 194 26.14 -28.43 -0.32
N ILE A 195 27.13 -28.05 -1.13
CA ILE A 195 28.17 -28.96 -1.65
C ILE A 195 28.97 -29.57 -0.49
N ILE A 196 29.39 -28.75 0.48
CA ILE A 196 30.12 -29.23 1.66
C ILE A 196 29.30 -30.27 2.43
N ILE A 197 28.01 -30.03 2.65
CA ILE A 197 27.10 -30.98 3.33
C ILE A 197 27.01 -32.29 2.54
N LEU A 198 26.88 -32.24 1.21
CA LEU A 198 26.86 -33.44 0.36
C LEU A 198 28.16 -34.24 0.43
N VAL A 199 29.31 -33.57 0.45
CA VAL A 199 30.64 -34.21 0.56
C VAL A 199 30.77 -34.92 1.91
N ILE A 200 30.40 -34.23 3.02
CA ILE A 200 30.42 -34.82 4.36
C ILE A 200 29.50 -36.06 4.42
N PHE A 201 28.26 -35.96 3.89
CA PHE A 201 27.31 -37.07 3.84
C PHE A 201 27.86 -38.27 3.05
N SER A 202 28.47 -38.02 1.88
CA SER A 202 29.05 -39.06 1.06
C SER A 202 30.23 -39.75 1.78
N PHE A 203 31.05 -39.00 2.48
CA PHE A 203 32.17 -39.54 3.25
C PHE A 203 31.71 -40.37 4.43
N THR A 204 30.69 -39.95 5.16
CA THR A 204 30.08 -40.72 6.25
C THR A 204 29.50 -42.03 5.74
N MET A 205 28.82 -42.05 4.59
CA MET A 205 28.28 -43.27 3.98
C MET A 205 29.36 -44.26 3.57
N LEU A 206 30.48 -43.75 3.06
CA LEU A 206 31.65 -44.62 2.72
C LEU A 206 32.30 -45.25 3.97
N LEU A 207 32.44 -44.46 5.06
CA LEU A 207 32.89 -45.00 6.36
C LEU A 207 31.97 -46.10 6.91
N PHE A 208 30.66 -45.87 6.87
CA PHE A 208 29.65 -46.84 7.30
C PHE A 208 29.71 -48.13 6.49
N LYS A 209 29.90 -48.01 5.17
CA LYS A 209 30.06 -49.19 4.29
C LYS A 209 31.31 -50.00 4.62
N LYS A 210 32.44 -49.32 4.94
CA LYS A 210 33.69 -49.96 5.32
C LYS A 210 33.64 -50.66 6.68
N ILE A 211 32.90 -50.06 7.66
CA ILE A 211 32.69 -50.69 8.99
C ILE A 211 31.85 -51.95 8.87
N LYS A 212 30.89 -51.99 7.95
CA LYS A 212 29.98 -53.13 7.77
C LYS A 212 30.54 -54.30 6.95
N SER A 213 31.71 -54.04 6.27
CA SER A 213 32.41 -55.03 5.45
C SER A 213 33.59 -55.72 6.17
N ASN A 214 33.91 -55.28 7.39
CA ASN A 214 34.85 -55.93 8.32
C ASN A 214 34.07 -56.64 9.42
#